data_8562baa71a337459da3e74e617dea086
#
_entry.id   8562baa71a337459da3e74e617dea086
#
_cell.length_a   1.000
_cell.length_b   1.000
_cell.length_c   1.000
_cell.angle_alpha   90.00
_cell.angle_beta   90.00
_cell.angle_gamma   90.00
#
_symmetry.space_group_name_H-M   'P 1'
#
loop_
_entity.id
_entity.type
_entity.pdbx_description
1 polymer ?
#
loop_
_entity_poly.entity_id
_entity_poly.type
_entity_poly.pdbx_seq_one_letter_code
_entity_poly.pdbx_strand_id
1 'polypeptide(L)'
;ELKPFKEGGDHYGIGMDFGFSADPTGATLISIDKKRKEIYLKEIVYAQGLTTSEIAYKLKSYKDVLTIGDSAEPRLLHELKHSYGLNIKPSIKGAGSINLGIALMQEYKLYVHPSSVNLVTELNNYVWKKDKDVAIDDWNHLLDGCRYLISYFLSTPNSGKYFIS
;
A
#
# COMPACT_ATOMS: atom_id res chain seq x y z
N GLU A 1 16.84 0.73 1.47
CA GLU A 1 17.80 -0.25 1.99
C GLU A 1 17.12 -1.62 2.17
N LEU A 2 17.79 -2.69 1.78
CA LEU A 2 17.28 -4.04 1.97
C LEU A 2 17.52 -4.50 3.42
N LYS A 3 16.44 -4.94 4.07
CA LYS A 3 16.47 -5.48 5.43
C LYS A 3 15.37 -6.51 5.65
N PRO A 4 15.55 -7.46 6.59
CA PRO A 4 14.45 -8.31 7.04
C PRO A 4 13.28 -7.48 7.55
N PHE A 5 12.06 -7.96 7.34
CA PHE A 5 10.86 -7.28 7.80
C PHE A 5 10.82 -7.28 9.33
N LYS A 6 10.50 -6.13 9.91
CA LYS A 6 10.38 -5.95 11.36
C LYS A 6 8.94 -5.61 11.71
N GLU A 7 8.30 -6.48 12.44
CA GLU A 7 6.99 -6.23 13.04
C GLU A 7 7.12 -5.38 14.31
N GLY A 8 6.01 -4.89 14.82
CA GLY A 8 5.97 -4.21 16.11
C GLY A 8 6.19 -2.70 16.06
N GLY A 9 6.00 -2.09 14.91
CA GLY A 9 5.89 -0.63 14.81
C GLY A 9 4.57 -0.10 15.38
N ASP A 10 4.40 1.23 15.38
CA ASP A 10 3.16 1.89 15.83
C ASP A 10 1.95 1.51 14.99
N HIS A 11 2.18 1.25 13.71
CA HIS A 11 1.15 0.85 12.75
C HIS A 11 1.61 -0.34 11.93
N TYR A 12 0.67 -1.22 11.66
CA TYR A 12 0.90 -2.45 10.92
C TYR A 12 -0.30 -2.76 10.04
N GLY A 13 -0.06 -3.09 8.78
CA GLY A 13 -1.14 -3.41 7.87
C GLY A 13 -0.66 -3.75 6.48
N ILE A 14 -1.61 -3.89 5.56
CA ILE A 14 -1.38 -4.19 4.15
C ILE A 14 -1.94 -3.06 3.29
N GLY A 15 -1.14 -2.57 2.38
CA GLY A 15 -1.58 -1.69 1.30
C GLY A 15 -1.75 -2.46 0.01
N MET A 16 -2.88 -2.28 -0.67
CA MET A 16 -3.24 -3.10 -1.83
C MET A 16 -3.80 -2.28 -2.97
N ASP A 17 -3.31 -2.55 -4.17
CA ASP A 17 -3.84 -2.02 -5.41
C ASP A 17 -4.28 -3.17 -6.32
N PHE A 18 -5.49 -3.05 -6.89
CA PHE A 18 -6.05 -4.09 -7.74
C PHE A 18 -5.70 -3.87 -9.20
N GLY A 19 -5.16 -4.90 -9.84
CA GLY A 19 -4.87 -4.87 -11.26
C GLY A 19 -6.05 -5.33 -12.11
N PHE A 20 -6.18 -4.72 -13.28
CA PHE A 20 -7.09 -5.15 -14.32
C PHE A 20 -6.30 -5.68 -15.51
N SER A 21 -6.87 -6.69 -16.18
CA SER A 21 -6.35 -7.16 -17.46
C SER A 21 -4.85 -7.44 -17.42
N ALA A 22 -4.05 -6.54 -17.96
CA ALA A 22 -2.59 -6.64 -18.03
C ALA A 22 -1.86 -6.16 -16.78
N ASP A 23 -2.54 -5.39 -15.92
CA ASP A 23 -1.91 -4.82 -14.72
C ASP A 23 -1.91 -5.82 -13.57
N PRO A 24 -0.82 -5.92 -12.80
CA PRO A 24 -0.78 -6.79 -11.65
C PRO A 24 -1.57 -6.25 -10.47
N THR A 25 -2.14 -7.16 -9.69
CA THR A 25 -2.60 -6.87 -8.34
C THR A 25 -1.38 -6.91 -7.42
N GLY A 26 -1.16 -5.84 -6.66
CA GLY A 26 -0.05 -5.72 -5.73
C GLY A 26 -0.51 -5.56 -4.30
N ALA A 27 0.11 -6.27 -3.37
CA ALA A 27 -0.12 -6.11 -1.94
C ALA A 27 1.20 -6.12 -1.19
N THR A 28 1.38 -5.16 -0.30
CA THR A 28 2.59 -4.97 0.50
C THR A 28 2.25 -4.96 1.98
N LEU A 29 2.94 -5.79 2.75
CA LEU A 29 2.91 -5.76 4.21
C LEU A 29 3.78 -4.60 4.69
N ILE A 30 3.27 -3.80 5.62
CA ILE A 30 3.87 -2.54 6.02
C ILE A 30 3.87 -2.42 7.55
N SER A 31 5.02 -2.07 8.12
CA SER A 31 5.16 -1.71 9.52
C SER A 31 5.79 -0.33 9.63
N ILE A 32 5.20 0.55 10.43
CA ILE A 32 5.62 1.94 10.58
C ILE A 32 6.07 2.19 12.02
N ASP A 33 7.32 2.62 12.19
CA ASP A 33 7.87 3.09 13.45
C ASP A 33 8.00 4.62 13.39
N LYS A 34 7.07 5.31 14.03
CA LYS A 34 7.01 6.79 14.00
C LYS A 34 8.16 7.42 14.76
N LYS A 35 8.59 6.80 15.85
CA LYS A 35 9.66 7.34 16.69
C LYS A 35 11.01 7.30 15.97
N ARG A 36 11.29 6.19 15.28
CA ARG A 36 12.53 6.02 14.53
C ARG A 36 12.47 6.58 13.13
N LYS A 37 11.29 6.96 12.66
CA LYS A 37 11.04 7.37 11.29
C LYS A 37 11.46 6.28 10.28
N GLU A 38 11.02 5.05 10.55
CA GLU A 38 11.31 3.88 9.73
C GLU A 38 10.01 3.25 9.23
N ILE A 39 10.01 2.83 7.97
CA ILE A 39 8.95 2.03 7.37
C ILE A 39 9.56 0.75 6.79
N TYR A 40 9.02 -0.39 7.20
CA TYR A 40 9.40 -1.70 6.68
C TYR A 40 8.36 -2.19 5.70
N LEU A 41 8.80 -2.62 4.53
CA LEU A 41 7.96 -3.05 3.42
C LEU A 41 8.30 -4.48 3.00
N LYS A 42 7.28 -5.31 2.82
CA LYS A 42 7.44 -6.66 2.27
C LYS A 42 6.32 -6.94 1.26
N GLU A 43 6.71 -7.17 0.02
CA GLU A 43 5.80 -7.62 -1.03
C GLU A 43 5.23 -8.99 -0.69
N ILE A 44 3.90 -9.12 -0.70
CA ILE A 44 3.23 -10.39 -0.42
C ILE A 44 2.38 -10.90 -1.57
N VAL A 45 1.91 -10.01 -2.45
CA VAL A 45 1.21 -10.37 -3.68
C VAL A 45 1.70 -9.48 -4.82
N TYR A 46 2.01 -10.09 -5.95
CA TYR A 46 2.26 -9.41 -7.22
C TYR A 46 1.97 -10.37 -8.36
N ALA A 47 0.79 -10.27 -8.93
CA ALA A 47 0.37 -11.17 -10.01
C ALA A 47 -0.73 -10.55 -10.87
N GLN A 48 -0.72 -10.88 -12.16
CA GLN A 48 -1.75 -10.50 -13.12
C GLN A 48 -2.90 -11.49 -13.12
N GLY A 49 -4.08 -11.02 -13.53
CA GLY A 49 -5.23 -11.86 -13.81
C GLY A 49 -5.82 -12.60 -12.62
N LEU A 50 -5.63 -12.10 -11.41
CA LEU A 50 -6.17 -12.75 -10.20
C LEU A 50 -7.68 -12.56 -10.09
N THR A 51 -8.39 -13.66 -9.86
CA THR A 51 -9.81 -13.62 -9.46
C THR A 51 -9.93 -13.19 -8.00
N THR A 52 -11.13 -12.81 -7.58
CA THR A 52 -11.39 -12.46 -6.18
C THR A 52 -11.03 -13.59 -5.22
N SER A 53 -11.39 -14.83 -5.57
CA SER A 53 -11.06 -16.00 -4.76
C SER A 53 -9.56 -16.26 -4.67
N GLU A 54 -8.82 -16.04 -5.75
CA GLU A 54 -7.36 -16.16 -5.76
C GLU A 54 -6.69 -15.11 -4.89
N ILE A 55 -7.17 -13.86 -4.93
CA ILE A 55 -6.71 -12.79 -4.04
C ILE A 55 -6.93 -13.19 -2.58
N ALA A 56 -8.15 -13.62 -2.25
CA ALA A 56 -8.49 -14.06 -0.90
C ALA A 56 -7.61 -15.21 -0.42
N TYR A 57 -7.34 -16.18 -1.30
CA TYR A 57 -6.46 -17.30 -1.00
C TYR A 57 -5.03 -16.85 -0.69
N LYS A 58 -4.49 -15.95 -1.50
CA LYS A 58 -3.14 -15.41 -1.29
C LYS A 58 -3.01 -14.62 0.01
N LEU A 59 -4.10 -14.00 0.48
CA LEU A 59 -4.13 -13.22 1.69
C LEU A 59 -4.68 -13.97 2.92
N LYS A 60 -4.94 -15.26 2.81
CA LYS A 60 -5.58 -16.04 3.89
C LYS A 60 -4.82 -16.01 5.22
N SER A 61 -3.49 -15.96 5.18
CA SER A 61 -2.64 -15.87 6.37
C SER A 61 -2.68 -14.49 7.02
N TYR A 62 -3.17 -13.48 6.30
CA TYR A 62 -3.25 -12.09 6.74
C TYR A 62 -4.70 -11.62 6.93
N LYS A 63 -5.63 -12.55 7.08
CA LYS A 63 -7.08 -12.27 7.12
C LYS A 63 -7.46 -11.22 8.16
N ASP A 64 -6.81 -11.26 9.33
CA ASP A 64 -7.10 -10.36 10.44
C ASP A 64 -6.28 -9.07 10.39
N VAL A 65 -5.30 -8.98 9.50
CA VAL A 65 -4.47 -7.79 9.33
C VAL A 65 -5.25 -6.72 8.57
N LEU A 66 -5.26 -5.50 9.08
CA LEU A 66 -5.91 -4.38 8.41
C LEU A 66 -5.32 -4.20 7.01
N THR A 67 -6.18 -4.26 6.01
CA THR A 67 -5.82 -4.04 4.61
C THR A 67 -6.54 -2.80 4.08
N ILE A 68 -5.79 -1.88 3.48
CA ILE A 68 -6.35 -0.72 2.78
C ILE A 68 -6.22 -0.98 1.29
N GLY A 69 -7.35 -1.10 0.61
CA GLY A 69 -7.41 -1.37 -0.82
C GLY A 69 -7.93 -0.19 -1.63
N ASP A 70 -7.65 -0.20 -2.93
CA ASP A 70 -8.09 0.85 -3.84
C ASP A 70 -9.61 1.05 -3.79
N SER A 71 -10.03 2.26 -3.46
CA SER A 71 -11.44 2.63 -3.36
C SER A 71 -12.17 2.70 -4.70
N ALA A 72 -11.46 2.64 -5.83
CA ALA A 72 -12.06 2.59 -7.16
C ALA A 72 -12.75 1.25 -7.44
N GLU A 73 -12.52 0.22 -6.61
CA GLU A 73 -13.06 -1.13 -6.76
C GLU A 73 -14.01 -1.52 -5.62
N PRO A 74 -15.14 -0.81 -5.44
CA PRO A 74 -16.01 -1.02 -4.27
C PRO A 74 -16.63 -2.42 -4.22
N ARG A 75 -16.94 -3.02 -5.38
CA ARG A 75 -17.51 -4.38 -5.44
C ARG A 75 -16.51 -5.42 -4.96
N LEU A 76 -15.26 -5.30 -5.39
CA LEU A 76 -14.19 -6.21 -5.01
C LEU A 76 -13.88 -6.11 -3.52
N LEU A 77 -13.81 -4.89 -2.99
CA LEU A 77 -13.65 -4.64 -1.56
C LEU A 77 -14.77 -5.28 -0.74
N HIS A 78 -16.01 -5.09 -1.17
CA HIS A 78 -17.19 -5.66 -0.52
C HIS A 78 -17.13 -7.20 -0.50
N GLU A 79 -16.80 -7.82 -1.62
CA GLU A 79 -16.73 -9.27 -1.74
C GLU A 79 -15.60 -9.85 -0.88
N LEU A 80 -14.40 -9.25 -0.91
CA LEU A 80 -13.28 -9.67 -0.08
C LEU A 80 -13.60 -9.58 1.42
N LYS A 81 -14.33 -8.55 1.83
CA LYS A 81 -14.74 -8.37 3.21
C LYS A 81 -15.84 -9.35 3.63
N HIS A 82 -16.93 -9.40 2.88
CA HIS A 82 -18.15 -10.10 3.30
C HIS A 82 -18.18 -11.58 2.92
N SER A 83 -17.62 -11.95 1.77
CA SER A 83 -17.60 -13.34 1.30
C SER A 83 -16.35 -14.09 1.80
N TYR A 84 -15.23 -13.41 1.96
CA TYR A 84 -13.96 -14.03 2.33
C TYR A 84 -13.44 -13.61 3.71
N GLY A 85 -14.08 -12.68 4.37
CA GLY A 85 -13.78 -12.30 5.76
C GLY A 85 -12.48 -11.55 5.95
N LEU A 86 -11.95 -10.88 4.93
CA LEU A 86 -10.77 -10.04 5.07
C LEU A 86 -11.10 -8.75 5.84
N ASN A 87 -10.17 -8.30 6.68
CA ASN A 87 -10.27 -7.00 7.35
C ASN A 87 -9.82 -5.88 6.40
N ILE A 88 -10.63 -5.59 5.41
CA ILE A 88 -10.30 -4.65 4.33
C ILE A 88 -11.19 -3.41 4.37
N LYS A 89 -10.58 -2.25 4.14
CA LYS A 89 -11.24 -0.95 4.06
C LYS A 89 -10.81 -0.21 2.80
N PRO A 90 -11.65 0.69 2.27
CA PRO A 90 -11.29 1.49 1.12
C PRO A 90 -10.22 2.54 1.44
N SER A 91 -9.37 2.84 0.47
CA SER A 91 -8.42 3.94 0.54
C SER A 91 -9.15 5.29 0.56
N ILE A 92 -8.53 6.28 1.20
CA ILE A 92 -9.01 7.66 1.19
C ILE A 92 -8.37 8.35 -0.01
N LYS A 93 -9.21 8.82 -0.95
CA LYS A 93 -8.76 9.56 -2.13
C LYS A 93 -9.28 11.00 -2.06
N GLY A 94 -8.52 11.91 -2.65
CA GLY A 94 -8.90 13.31 -2.75
C GLY A 94 -7.83 14.08 -3.51
N ALA A 95 -8.09 15.36 -3.77
CA ALA A 95 -7.13 16.24 -4.42
C ALA A 95 -5.82 16.27 -3.62
N GLY A 96 -4.69 16.07 -4.28
CA GLY A 96 -3.37 16.07 -3.67
C GLY A 96 -3.00 14.80 -2.88
N SER A 97 -3.84 13.77 -2.86
CA SER A 97 -3.58 12.54 -2.09
C SER A 97 -2.33 11.80 -2.54
N ILE A 98 -2.02 11.82 -3.83
CA ILE A 98 -0.82 11.19 -4.39
C ILE A 98 0.44 11.89 -3.85
N ASN A 99 0.50 13.20 -3.99
CA ASN A 99 1.65 13.98 -3.54
C ASN A 99 1.83 13.91 -2.01
N LEU A 100 0.73 13.91 -1.26
CA LEU A 100 0.76 13.75 0.19
C LEU A 100 1.34 12.38 0.58
N GLY A 101 0.87 11.32 -0.05
CA GLY A 101 1.38 9.97 0.22
C GLY A 101 2.86 9.83 -0.07
N ILE A 102 3.33 10.39 -1.18
CA ILE A 102 4.75 10.43 -1.54
C ILE A 102 5.56 11.21 -0.49
N ALA A 103 5.08 12.40 -0.12
CA ALA A 103 5.75 13.25 0.86
C ALA A 103 5.89 12.53 2.22
N LEU A 104 4.83 11.85 2.67
CA LEU A 104 4.84 11.07 3.90
C LEU A 104 5.88 9.94 3.84
N MET A 105 5.95 9.22 2.73
CA MET A 105 6.96 8.17 2.55
C MET A 105 8.39 8.74 2.57
N GLN A 106 8.60 9.92 2.02
CA GLN A 106 9.91 10.58 1.98
C GLN A 106 10.41 11.06 3.34
N GLU A 107 9.52 11.25 4.30
CA GLU A 107 9.87 11.62 5.68
C GLU A 107 10.48 10.45 6.47
N TYR A 108 10.34 9.23 5.96
CA TYR A 108 10.77 8.00 6.62
C TYR A 108 11.88 7.31 5.86
N LYS A 109 12.70 6.57 6.58
CA LYS A 109 13.63 5.65 5.95
C LYS A 109 12.89 4.37 5.58
N LEU A 110 12.96 4.00 4.30
CA LEU A 110 12.30 2.82 3.78
C LEU A 110 13.25 1.62 3.82
N TYR A 111 12.80 0.56 4.45
CA TYR A 111 13.46 -0.74 4.44
C TYR A 111 12.60 -1.74 3.69
N VAL A 112 13.19 -2.41 2.71
CA VAL A 112 12.48 -3.34 1.84
C VAL A 112 13.03 -4.75 2.09
N HIS A 113 12.12 -5.70 2.30
CA HIS A 113 12.52 -7.11 2.46
C HIS A 113 13.18 -7.62 1.17
N PRO A 114 14.31 -8.37 1.26
CA PRO A 114 15.06 -8.80 0.09
C PRO A 114 14.27 -9.62 -0.93
N SER A 115 13.21 -10.30 -0.52
CA SER A 115 12.34 -11.07 -1.45
C SER A 115 11.41 -10.18 -2.28
N SER A 116 11.34 -8.88 -2.00
CA SER A 116 10.41 -7.94 -2.63
C SER A 116 10.98 -7.36 -3.93
N VAL A 117 11.23 -8.24 -4.89
CA VAL A 117 11.92 -7.90 -6.15
C VAL A 117 11.15 -6.87 -6.98
N ASN A 118 9.83 -7.05 -7.08
CA ASN A 118 8.99 -6.15 -7.86
C ASN A 118 8.88 -4.78 -7.20
N LEU A 119 8.79 -4.73 -5.87
CA LEU A 119 8.76 -3.48 -5.12
C LEU A 119 10.05 -2.68 -5.29
N VAL A 120 11.21 -3.35 -5.26
CA VAL A 120 12.51 -2.72 -5.52
C VAL A 120 12.54 -2.14 -6.94
N THR A 121 12.05 -2.90 -7.92
CA THR A 121 11.97 -2.44 -9.31
C THR A 121 11.09 -1.20 -9.44
N GLU A 122 9.92 -1.18 -8.81
CA GLU A 122 9.04 -0.01 -8.83
C GLU A 122 9.70 1.21 -8.18
N LEU A 123 10.31 1.04 -7.02
CA LEU A 123 11.01 2.13 -6.32
C LEU A 123 12.11 2.75 -7.19
N ASN A 124 12.91 1.93 -7.84
CA ASN A 124 13.97 2.40 -8.72
C ASN A 124 13.42 3.16 -9.94
N ASN A 125 12.38 2.63 -10.57
CA ASN A 125 11.75 3.28 -11.73
C ASN A 125 10.99 4.55 -11.36
N TYR A 126 10.37 4.57 -10.19
CA TYR A 126 9.64 5.74 -9.69
C TYR A 126 10.57 6.95 -9.52
N VAL A 127 11.73 6.77 -8.91
CA VAL A 127 12.74 7.83 -8.73
C VAL A 127 13.22 8.39 -10.07
N TRP A 128 13.50 7.51 -11.04
CA TRP A 128 13.95 7.92 -12.38
C TRP A 128 12.92 8.76 -13.13
N LYS A 129 11.65 8.39 -13.07
CA LYS A 129 10.57 9.13 -13.74
C LYS A 129 10.29 10.48 -13.09
N LYS A 130 10.37 10.55 -11.77
CA LYS A 130 10.23 11.81 -11.03
C LYS A 130 11.29 12.82 -11.44
N ASP A 131 12.54 12.41 -11.60
CA ASP A 131 13.64 13.27 -12.03
C ASP A 131 13.48 13.75 -13.48
N LYS A 132 12.71 13.05 -14.31
CA LYS A 132 12.48 13.38 -15.71
C LYS A 132 11.18 14.14 -15.96
N ASP A 133 10.42 14.45 -14.92
CA ASP A 133 9.12 15.14 -15.00
C ASP A 133 8.10 14.45 -15.92
N VAL A 134 8.18 13.12 -16.02
CA VAL A 134 7.30 12.29 -16.84
C VAL A 134 6.20 11.70 -15.98
N ALA A 135 4.95 11.70 -16.48
CA ALA A 135 3.82 11.03 -15.84
C ALA A 135 4.13 9.55 -15.59
N ILE A 136 3.85 9.09 -14.35
CA ILE A 136 4.17 7.74 -13.89
C ILE A 136 2.92 6.89 -14.03
N ASP A 137 2.73 6.30 -15.21
CA ASP A 137 1.59 5.38 -15.43
C ASP A 137 1.98 3.91 -15.32
N ASP A 138 3.29 3.61 -15.34
CA ASP A 138 3.83 2.27 -15.24
C ASP A 138 4.65 2.11 -13.97
N TRP A 139 4.73 0.90 -13.42
CA TRP A 139 5.60 0.56 -12.27
C TRP A 139 5.21 1.21 -10.95
N ASN A 140 3.91 1.28 -10.65
CA ASN A 140 3.40 1.92 -9.43
C ASN A 140 2.39 1.09 -8.63
N HIS A 141 2.15 -0.17 -9.02
CA HIS A 141 1.08 -0.99 -8.42
C HIS A 141 1.30 -1.30 -6.94
N LEU A 142 2.51 -1.69 -6.56
CA LEU A 142 2.87 -1.91 -5.16
C LEU A 142 2.99 -0.60 -4.39
N LEU A 143 3.58 0.41 -5.02
CA LEU A 143 3.76 1.74 -4.41
C LEU A 143 2.43 2.45 -4.17
N ASP A 144 1.46 2.30 -5.06
CA ASP A 144 0.12 2.85 -4.84
C ASP A 144 -0.54 2.21 -3.61
N GLY A 145 -0.45 0.90 -3.48
CA GLY A 145 -0.90 0.20 -2.28
C GLY A 145 -0.20 0.69 -1.02
N CYS A 146 1.12 0.84 -1.05
CA CYS A 146 1.89 1.38 0.07
C CYS A 146 1.40 2.79 0.44
N ARG A 147 1.20 3.64 -0.54
CA ARG A 147 0.69 5.00 -0.35
C ARG A 147 -0.69 5.02 0.32
N TYR A 148 -1.58 4.11 -0.06
CA TYR A 148 -2.91 4.01 0.55
C TYR A 148 -2.83 3.72 2.05
N LEU A 149 -2.07 2.74 2.46
CA LEU A 149 -1.94 2.39 3.88
C LEU A 149 -1.20 3.47 4.68
N ILE A 150 -0.09 3.97 4.16
CA ILE A 150 0.72 4.97 4.84
C ILE A 150 -0.08 6.26 5.03
N SER A 151 -0.81 6.70 4.02
CA SER A 151 -1.70 7.86 4.12
C SER A 151 -2.83 7.63 5.13
N TYR A 152 -3.38 6.43 5.17
CA TYR A 152 -4.43 6.08 6.12
C TYR A 152 -3.98 6.28 7.57
N PHE A 153 -2.77 5.86 7.91
CA PHE A 153 -2.26 5.99 9.27
C PHE A 153 -1.65 7.35 9.59
N LEU A 154 -0.99 7.99 8.64
CA LEU A 154 -0.19 9.18 8.91
C LEU A 154 -0.88 10.51 8.56
N SER A 155 -1.89 10.51 7.71
CA SER A 155 -2.59 11.74 7.31
C SER A 155 -3.81 12.09 8.14
N THR A 156 -4.39 11.13 8.86
CA THR A 156 -5.67 11.28 9.55
C THR A 156 -5.67 12.10 10.84
N PRO A 157 -4.56 12.29 11.59
CA PRO A 157 -4.64 12.94 12.90
C PRO A 157 -5.10 14.39 12.88
N ASN A 158 -4.89 15.09 11.77
CA ASN A 158 -5.19 16.52 11.69
C ASN A 158 -6.52 16.84 11.00
N SER A 159 -7.05 15.94 10.21
CA SER A 159 -8.31 16.18 9.50
C SER A 159 -9.51 16.26 10.41
N GLY A 160 -9.53 15.51 11.51
CA GLY A 160 -10.61 15.55 12.49
C GLY A 160 -10.64 16.81 13.34
N LYS A 161 -9.51 17.45 13.56
CA LYS A 161 -9.42 18.67 14.37
C LYS A 161 -9.94 19.92 13.66
N TYR A 162 -9.88 19.94 12.35
CA TYR A 162 -10.35 21.07 11.55
C TYR A 162 -11.85 21.04 11.32
N PHE A 163 -12.49 19.89 11.46
CA PHE A 163 -13.93 19.75 11.32
C PHE A 163 -14.71 20.01 12.60
N ILE A 164 -14.04 20.02 13.74
CA ILE A 164 -14.66 20.22 15.05
C ILE A 164 -14.59 21.68 15.50
N SER A 165 -13.72 22.43 14.88
CA SER A 165 -13.60 23.86 15.11
C SER A 165 -14.42 24.66 14.10
#